data_c1724726b99882f2456e601406adfaa6
#
_entry.id   c1724726b99882f2456e601406adfaa6
#
_cell.length_a   1.000
_cell.length_b   1.000
_cell.length_c   1.000
_cell.angle_alpha   90.00
_cell.angle_beta   90.00
_cell.angle_gamma   90.00
#
_symmetry.space_group_name_H-M   'P 1'
#
loop_
_entity.id
_entity.type
_entity.pdbx_description
1 polymer ?
#
loop_
_entity_poly.entity_id
_entity_poly.type
_entity_poly.pdbx_seq_one_letter_code
_entity_poly.pdbx_strand_id
1 'polypeptide(L)'
;MTVDPDSRLQLLLSERENALGAWLEANVQLSSALDHLRQLHATKAEALKARWISPHQLAQFRRWEKEMVKPTDYRTIASYTQHRHIIASIDRRWDGAITAAQVEVDRATNELAVATADLLSTMPVALASELTDLSVRLLSTIVRAVANTHSAPATRMVQRH
;
A
#
# COMPACT_ATOMS: atom_id res chain seq x y z
N MET A 1 24.54 -16.22 38.24
CA MET A 1 24.28 -17.27 37.26
C MET A 1 24.88 -16.84 35.92
N THR A 2 25.96 -17.49 35.54
CA THR A 2 26.58 -17.29 34.21
C THR A 2 25.78 -18.14 33.22
N VAL A 3 25.08 -17.48 32.28
CA VAL A 3 24.42 -18.17 31.19
C VAL A 3 25.51 -18.77 30.30
N ASP A 4 25.39 -20.07 30.03
CA ASP A 4 26.31 -20.82 29.19
C ASP A 4 26.41 -20.10 27.79
N PRO A 5 27.65 -19.88 27.28
CA PRO A 5 27.88 -19.26 25.99
C PRO A 5 27.13 -19.91 24.83
N ASP A 6 27.02 -21.24 24.84
CA ASP A 6 26.31 -21.99 23.81
C ASP A 6 24.79 -21.72 23.84
N SER A 7 24.20 -21.63 25.02
CA SER A 7 22.81 -21.28 25.20
C SER A 7 22.51 -19.85 24.70
N ARG A 8 23.46 -18.94 24.91
CA ARG A 8 23.37 -17.56 24.44
C ARG A 8 23.43 -17.47 22.91
N LEU A 9 24.32 -18.23 22.30
CA LEU A 9 24.44 -18.29 20.84
C LEU A 9 23.18 -18.87 20.19
N GLN A 10 22.65 -19.96 20.74
CA GLN A 10 21.40 -20.57 20.27
C GLN A 10 20.23 -19.61 20.36
N LEU A 11 20.11 -18.84 21.44
CA LEU A 11 19.06 -17.82 21.58
C LEU A 11 19.17 -16.74 20.50
N LEU A 12 20.36 -16.21 20.25
CA LEU A 12 20.59 -15.19 19.21
C LEU A 12 20.28 -15.72 17.81
N LEU A 13 20.63 -16.95 17.50
CA LEU A 13 20.31 -17.56 16.21
C LEU A 13 18.80 -17.75 16.06
N SER A 14 18.12 -18.20 17.10
CA SER A 14 16.66 -18.37 17.12
C SER A 14 15.93 -17.03 16.91
N GLU A 15 16.39 -15.95 17.56
CA GLU A 15 15.83 -14.61 17.37
C GLU A 15 15.97 -14.12 15.92
N ARG A 16 17.15 -14.35 15.31
CA ARG A 16 17.37 -14.01 13.90
C ARG A 16 16.50 -14.80 12.94
N GLU A 17 16.38 -16.09 13.14
CA GLU A 17 15.52 -16.96 12.32
C GLU A 17 14.06 -16.55 12.44
N ASN A 18 13.58 -16.24 13.63
CA ASN A 18 12.21 -15.79 13.86
C ASN A 18 11.95 -14.43 13.19
N ALA A 19 12.88 -13.49 13.31
CA ALA A 19 12.77 -12.18 12.69
C ALA A 19 12.79 -12.26 11.15
N LEU A 20 13.63 -13.11 10.59
CA LEU A 20 13.69 -13.35 9.14
C LEU A 20 12.41 -14.03 8.64
N GLY A 21 11.90 -15.02 9.37
CA GLY A 21 10.63 -15.68 9.05
C GLY A 21 9.45 -14.72 9.04
N ALA A 22 9.36 -13.85 10.05
CA ALA A 22 8.33 -12.82 10.12
C ALA A 22 8.45 -11.80 8.97
N TRP A 23 9.65 -11.41 8.60
CA TRP A 23 9.90 -10.53 7.46
C TRP A 23 9.48 -11.16 6.14
N LEU A 24 9.83 -12.43 5.89
CA LEU A 24 9.45 -13.15 4.69
C LEU A 24 7.94 -13.28 4.57
N GLU A 25 7.25 -13.61 5.67
CA GLU A 25 5.78 -13.69 5.70
C GLU A 25 5.15 -12.32 5.39
N ALA A 26 5.60 -11.25 6.02
CA ALA A 26 5.12 -9.90 5.78
C ALA A 26 5.34 -9.47 4.32
N ASN A 27 6.47 -9.82 3.72
CA ASN A 27 6.77 -9.55 2.31
C ASN A 27 5.82 -10.30 1.35
N VAL A 28 5.51 -11.56 1.64
CA VAL A 28 4.54 -12.34 0.86
C VAL A 28 3.14 -11.75 0.98
N GLN A 29 2.72 -11.33 2.16
CA GLN A 29 1.41 -10.70 2.36
C GLN A 29 1.30 -9.38 1.61
N LEU A 30 2.33 -8.55 1.58
CA LEU A 30 2.35 -7.32 0.80
C LEU A 30 2.26 -7.60 -0.70
N SER A 31 3.02 -8.55 -1.22
CA SER A 31 2.95 -8.97 -2.62
C SER A 31 1.54 -9.43 -3.00
N SER A 32 0.92 -10.25 -2.17
CA SER A 32 -0.45 -10.74 -2.38
C SER A 32 -1.47 -9.61 -2.36
N ALA A 33 -1.36 -8.67 -1.43
CA ALA A 33 -2.24 -7.50 -1.35
C ALA A 33 -2.10 -6.59 -2.58
N LEU A 34 -0.87 -6.35 -3.04
CA LEU A 34 -0.60 -5.58 -4.27
C LEU A 34 -1.17 -6.25 -5.50
N ASP A 35 -1.03 -7.56 -5.64
CA ASP A 35 -1.56 -8.31 -6.77
C ASP A 35 -3.09 -8.27 -6.79
N HIS A 36 -3.74 -8.40 -5.64
CA HIS A 36 -5.18 -8.26 -5.51
C HIS A 36 -5.66 -6.87 -5.93
N LEU A 37 -4.99 -5.81 -5.47
CA LEU A 37 -5.31 -4.43 -5.87
C LEU A 37 -5.15 -4.22 -7.39
N ARG A 38 -4.06 -4.73 -7.98
CA ARG A 38 -3.85 -4.69 -9.44
C ARG A 38 -4.95 -5.41 -10.20
N GLN A 39 -5.39 -6.58 -9.75
CA GLN A 39 -6.48 -7.33 -10.36
C GLN A 39 -7.80 -6.56 -10.32
N LEU A 40 -8.12 -5.90 -9.22
CA LEU A 40 -9.33 -5.07 -9.12
C LEU A 40 -9.29 -3.89 -10.08
N HIS A 41 -8.17 -3.19 -10.18
CA HIS A 41 -7.99 -2.11 -11.15
C HIS A 41 -8.10 -2.61 -12.59
N ALA A 42 -7.49 -3.75 -12.92
CA ALA A 42 -7.56 -4.35 -14.23
C ALA A 42 -9.00 -4.76 -14.59
N THR A 43 -9.72 -5.38 -13.66
CA THR A 43 -11.12 -5.78 -13.85
C THR A 43 -12.03 -4.57 -14.07
N LYS A 44 -11.82 -3.50 -13.30
CA LYS A 44 -12.54 -2.23 -13.50
C LYS A 44 -12.24 -1.63 -14.87
N ALA A 45 -10.97 -1.60 -15.28
CA ALA A 45 -10.55 -1.11 -16.59
C ALA A 45 -11.18 -1.91 -17.75
N GLU A 46 -11.25 -3.22 -17.64
CA GLU A 46 -11.94 -4.08 -18.63
C GLU A 46 -13.46 -3.83 -18.66
N ALA A 47 -14.09 -3.57 -17.52
CA ALA A 47 -15.50 -3.21 -17.48
C ALA A 47 -15.80 -1.89 -18.19
N LEU A 48 -14.91 -0.90 -18.04
CA LEU A 48 -15.00 0.38 -18.78
C LEU A 48 -14.77 0.19 -20.27
N LYS A 49 -13.78 -0.61 -20.67
CA LYS A 49 -13.46 -0.93 -22.05
C LYS A 49 -14.62 -1.67 -22.74
N ALA A 50 -15.27 -2.60 -22.05
CA ALA A 50 -16.44 -3.31 -22.56
C ALA A 50 -17.64 -2.39 -22.84
N ARG A 51 -17.66 -1.19 -22.27
CA ARG A 51 -18.65 -0.14 -22.50
C ARG A 51 -18.17 0.95 -23.46
N TRP A 52 -17.09 0.69 -24.20
CA TRP A 52 -16.52 1.64 -25.17
C TRP A 52 -16.04 2.96 -24.54
N ILE A 53 -15.68 2.95 -23.28
CA ILE A 53 -15.12 4.10 -22.57
C ILE A 53 -13.60 3.98 -22.59
N SER A 54 -12.94 4.83 -23.36
CA SER A 54 -11.48 4.87 -23.39
C SER A 54 -10.91 5.53 -22.12
N PRO A 55 -9.67 5.22 -21.73
CA PRO A 55 -9.00 5.90 -20.62
C PRO A 55 -8.95 7.43 -20.79
N HIS A 56 -8.76 7.90 -22.01
CA HIS A 56 -8.74 9.33 -22.33
C HIS A 56 -10.11 9.99 -22.08
N GLN A 57 -11.20 9.38 -22.56
CA GLN A 57 -12.56 9.87 -22.33
C GLN A 57 -12.91 9.86 -20.85
N LEU A 58 -12.53 8.82 -20.11
CA LEU A 58 -12.76 8.72 -18.69
C LEU A 58 -12.04 9.84 -17.93
N ALA A 59 -10.77 10.09 -18.23
CA ALA A 59 -9.99 11.17 -17.63
C ALA A 59 -10.61 12.54 -17.91
N GLN A 60 -11.09 12.76 -19.13
CA GLN A 60 -11.76 13.99 -19.55
C GLN A 60 -13.09 14.18 -18.81
N PHE A 61 -13.91 13.14 -18.67
CA PHE A 61 -15.18 13.20 -17.95
C PHE A 61 -14.99 13.47 -16.46
N ARG A 62 -14.00 12.82 -15.81
CA ARG A 62 -13.66 13.08 -14.41
C ARG A 62 -13.16 14.51 -14.19
N ARG A 63 -12.38 15.03 -15.12
CA ARG A 63 -11.91 16.41 -15.08
C ARG A 63 -13.05 17.40 -15.16
N TRP A 64 -14.00 17.21 -16.06
CA TRP A 64 -15.18 18.07 -16.16
C TRP A 64 -16.04 18.06 -14.91
N GLU A 65 -16.24 16.90 -14.30
CA GLU A 65 -16.95 16.79 -13.03
C GLU A 65 -16.23 17.52 -11.88
N LYS A 66 -14.92 17.36 -11.80
CA LYS A 66 -14.10 18.01 -10.77
C LYS A 66 -14.07 19.54 -10.93
N GLU A 67 -13.93 20.03 -12.13
CA GLU A 67 -13.84 21.47 -12.44
C GLU A 67 -15.22 22.12 -12.59
N MET A 68 -16.30 21.34 -12.51
CA MET A 68 -17.68 21.78 -12.76
C MET A 68 -17.86 22.47 -14.11
N VAL A 69 -17.02 22.12 -15.08
CA VAL A 69 -17.06 22.64 -16.46
C VAL A 69 -17.98 21.75 -17.29
N LYS A 70 -18.91 22.35 -17.99
CA LYS A 70 -19.76 21.64 -18.95
C LYS A 70 -19.22 21.87 -20.37
N PRO A 71 -19.13 20.79 -21.18
CA PRO A 71 -18.78 20.91 -22.58
C PRO A 71 -19.85 21.75 -23.31
N THR A 72 -19.41 22.54 -24.27
CA THR A 72 -20.31 23.43 -25.06
C THR A 72 -20.82 22.79 -26.35
N ASP A 73 -20.12 21.72 -26.81
CA ASP A 73 -20.50 20.99 -28.01
C ASP A 73 -21.62 19.97 -27.72
N TYR A 74 -22.69 20.02 -28.50
CA TYR A 74 -23.88 19.17 -28.33
C TYR A 74 -23.54 17.66 -28.36
N ARG A 75 -22.66 17.21 -29.26
CA ARG A 75 -22.26 15.79 -29.38
C ARG A 75 -21.49 15.33 -28.15
N THR A 76 -20.61 16.17 -27.66
CA THR A 76 -19.81 15.90 -26.46
C THR A 76 -20.69 15.87 -25.21
N ILE A 77 -21.68 16.79 -25.12
CA ILE A 77 -22.67 16.79 -24.02
C ILE A 77 -23.50 15.50 -24.05
N ALA A 78 -23.98 15.07 -25.20
CA ALA A 78 -24.77 13.86 -25.36
C ALA A 78 -23.96 12.60 -24.97
N SER A 79 -22.71 12.51 -25.43
CA SER A 79 -21.80 11.43 -25.09
C SER A 79 -21.49 11.41 -23.58
N TYR A 80 -21.21 12.54 -22.98
CA TYR A 80 -20.98 12.68 -21.55
C TYR A 80 -22.18 12.24 -20.73
N THR A 81 -23.37 12.71 -21.07
CA THR A 81 -24.61 12.34 -20.37
C THR A 81 -24.91 10.85 -20.48
N GLN A 82 -24.70 10.26 -21.65
CA GLN A 82 -24.89 8.83 -21.89
C GLN A 82 -23.93 7.98 -21.03
N HIS A 83 -22.66 8.35 -20.97
CA HIS A 83 -21.65 7.58 -20.25
C HIS A 83 -21.62 7.84 -18.74
N ARG A 84 -22.11 8.98 -18.27
CA ARG A 84 -22.11 9.35 -16.86
C ARG A 84 -22.72 8.31 -15.94
N HIS A 85 -23.89 7.81 -16.30
CA HIS A 85 -24.59 6.77 -15.50
C HIS A 85 -23.85 5.44 -15.52
N ILE A 86 -23.27 5.08 -16.66
CA ILE A 86 -22.47 3.86 -16.82
C ILE A 86 -21.21 3.94 -15.94
N ILE A 87 -20.50 5.04 -16.00
CA ILE A 87 -19.29 5.28 -15.20
C ILE A 87 -19.63 5.24 -13.71
N ALA A 88 -20.69 5.94 -13.28
CA ALA A 88 -21.14 5.94 -11.90
C ALA A 88 -21.54 4.55 -11.40
N SER A 89 -22.17 3.74 -12.25
CA SER A 89 -22.50 2.35 -11.92
C SER A 89 -21.26 1.47 -11.76
N ILE A 90 -20.27 1.63 -12.62
CA ILE A 90 -19.00 0.92 -12.56
C ILE A 90 -18.22 1.35 -11.32
N ASP A 91 -18.12 2.63 -11.05
CA ASP A 91 -17.47 3.16 -9.84
C ASP A 91 -18.11 2.57 -8.56
N ARG A 92 -19.43 2.59 -8.46
CA ARG A 92 -20.14 1.99 -7.30
C ARG A 92 -19.86 0.51 -7.12
N ARG A 93 -19.64 -0.22 -8.21
CA ARG A 93 -19.39 -1.67 -8.15
C ARG A 93 -17.98 -1.99 -7.65
N TRP A 94 -16.98 -1.22 -8.05
CA TRP A 94 -15.56 -1.54 -7.77
C TRP A 94 -14.91 -0.68 -6.72
N ASP A 95 -15.31 0.57 -6.53
CA ASP A 95 -14.59 1.50 -5.66
C ASP A 95 -14.53 1.07 -4.20
N GLY A 96 -15.57 0.43 -3.69
CA GLY A 96 -15.57 -0.14 -2.34
C GLY A 96 -14.52 -1.24 -2.17
N ALA A 97 -14.43 -2.17 -3.13
CA ALA A 97 -13.46 -3.24 -3.11
C ALA A 97 -12.02 -2.72 -3.31
N ILE A 98 -11.84 -1.74 -4.18
CA ILE A 98 -10.52 -1.10 -4.42
C ILE A 98 -10.08 -0.36 -3.17
N THR A 99 -10.96 0.39 -2.51
CA THR A 99 -10.64 1.08 -1.26
C THR A 99 -10.27 0.09 -0.15
N ALA A 100 -11.01 -1.00 -0.01
CA ALA A 100 -10.69 -2.05 0.96
C ALA A 100 -9.33 -2.72 0.65
N ALA A 101 -9.05 -2.99 -0.62
CA ALA A 101 -7.77 -3.56 -1.05
C ALA A 101 -6.61 -2.57 -0.80
N GLN A 102 -6.81 -1.27 -0.97
CA GLN A 102 -5.81 -0.25 -0.65
C GLN A 102 -5.51 -0.21 0.84
N VAL A 103 -6.52 -0.31 1.70
CA VAL A 103 -6.34 -0.42 3.16
C VAL A 103 -5.50 -1.66 3.53
N GLU A 104 -5.73 -2.79 2.88
CA GLU A 104 -4.93 -4.00 3.08
C GLU A 104 -3.47 -3.82 2.64
N VAL A 105 -3.23 -3.14 1.51
CA VAL A 105 -1.87 -2.79 1.07
C VAL A 105 -1.17 -1.90 2.09
N ASP A 106 -1.86 -0.89 2.60
CA ASP A 106 -1.32 0.03 3.61
C ASP A 106 -0.99 -0.72 4.91
N ARG A 107 -1.87 -1.62 5.35
CA ARG A 107 -1.63 -2.48 6.52
C ARG A 107 -0.43 -3.39 6.31
N ALA A 108 -0.36 -4.09 5.18
CA ALA A 108 0.74 -4.99 4.86
C ALA A 108 2.08 -4.23 4.72
N THR A 109 2.05 -3.02 4.19
CA THR A 109 3.22 -2.13 4.11
C THR A 109 3.74 -1.77 5.49
N ASN A 110 2.84 -1.42 6.43
CA ASN A 110 3.21 -1.12 7.81
C ASN A 110 3.75 -2.35 8.54
N GLU A 111 3.14 -3.51 8.35
CA GLU A 111 3.62 -4.77 8.94
C GLU A 111 5.02 -5.12 8.42
N LEU A 112 5.28 -4.96 7.12
CA LEU A 112 6.60 -5.16 6.55
C LEU A 112 7.63 -4.18 7.11
N ALA A 113 7.26 -2.92 7.30
CA ALA A 113 8.13 -1.91 7.88
C ALA A 113 8.52 -2.26 9.32
N VAL A 114 7.56 -2.71 10.14
CA VAL A 114 7.82 -3.18 11.51
C VAL A 114 8.70 -4.43 11.50
N ALA A 115 8.40 -5.41 10.66
CA ALA A 115 9.21 -6.63 10.54
C ALA A 115 10.65 -6.32 10.08
N THR A 116 10.83 -5.32 9.21
CA THR A 116 12.15 -4.85 8.77
C THR A 116 12.92 -4.21 9.93
N ALA A 117 12.27 -3.38 10.73
CA ALA A 117 12.88 -2.79 11.92
C ALA A 117 13.30 -3.86 12.94
N ASP A 118 12.44 -4.85 13.19
CA ASP A 118 12.74 -5.98 14.07
C ASP A 118 13.91 -6.81 13.54
N LEU A 119 13.95 -7.08 12.24
CA LEU A 119 15.06 -7.79 11.59
C LEU A 119 16.39 -7.05 11.80
N LEU A 120 16.41 -5.73 11.60
CA LEU A 120 17.61 -4.90 11.76
C LEU A 120 18.04 -4.75 13.24
N SER A 121 17.15 -5.01 14.19
CA SER A 121 17.52 -5.08 15.61
C SER A 121 18.27 -6.37 15.98
N THR A 122 18.15 -7.41 15.16
CA THR A 122 18.74 -8.75 15.42
C THR A 122 20.04 -9.00 14.66
N MET A 123 20.34 -8.25 13.62
CA MET A 123 21.50 -8.46 12.76
C MET A 123 22.05 -7.16 12.14
N PRO A 124 23.32 -7.16 11.69
CA PRO A 124 23.88 -6.03 10.94
C PRO A 124 23.12 -5.75 9.64
N VAL A 125 23.05 -4.47 9.26
CA VAL A 125 22.38 -4.01 8.03
C VAL A 125 22.91 -4.71 6.77
N ALA A 126 24.24 -4.94 6.70
CA ALA A 126 24.86 -5.63 5.56
C ALA A 126 24.33 -7.06 5.40
N LEU A 127 24.19 -7.81 6.49
CA LEU A 127 23.65 -9.17 6.48
C LEU A 127 22.15 -9.15 6.11
N ALA A 128 21.39 -8.23 6.67
CA ALA A 128 19.98 -8.08 6.34
C ALA A 128 19.78 -7.74 4.85
N SER A 129 20.63 -6.91 4.28
CA SER A 129 20.63 -6.58 2.86
C SER A 129 20.85 -7.82 1.98
N GLU A 130 21.79 -8.68 2.33
CA GLU A 130 22.03 -9.93 1.61
C GLU A 130 20.85 -10.91 1.71
N LEU A 131 20.26 -11.04 2.89
CA LEU A 131 19.16 -11.99 3.13
C LEU A 131 17.82 -11.56 2.55
N THR A 132 17.58 -10.26 2.45
CA THR A 132 16.32 -9.69 1.95
C THR A 132 16.38 -9.25 0.49
N ASP A 133 17.56 -9.23 -0.10
CA ASP A 133 17.84 -8.66 -1.43
C ASP A 133 17.43 -7.17 -1.56
N LEU A 134 17.36 -6.47 -0.45
CA LEU A 134 17.10 -5.05 -0.38
C LEU A 134 18.39 -4.26 -0.14
N SER A 135 18.52 -3.11 -0.78
CA SER A 135 19.69 -2.25 -0.57
C SER A 135 19.74 -1.70 0.87
N VAL A 136 20.94 -1.49 1.40
CA VAL A 136 21.16 -0.85 2.70
C VAL A 136 20.44 0.50 2.81
N ARG A 137 20.42 1.27 1.72
CA ARG A 137 19.73 2.56 1.66
C ARG A 137 18.21 2.41 1.84
N LEU A 138 17.61 1.41 1.19
CA LEU A 138 16.18 1.14 1.30
C LEU A 138 15.81 0.66 2.70
N LEU A 139 16.57 -0.25 3.28
CA LEU A 139 16.40 -0.71 4.65
C LEU A 139 16.46 0.45 5.66
N SER A 140 17.44 1.33 5.52
CA SER A 140 17.58 2.52 6.37
C SER A 140 16.41 3.50 6.22
N THR A 141 15.87 3.64 5.01
CA THR A 141 14.70 4.48 4.74
C THR A 141 13.44 3.93 5.41
N ILE A 142 13.23 2.62 5.35
CA ILE A 142 12.10 1.94 6.00
C ILE A 142 12.15 2.12 7.52
N VAL A 143 13.31 1.95 8.12
CA VAL A 143 13.50 2.13 9.58
C VAL A 143 13.21 3.56 10.02
N ARG A 144 13.66 4.56 9.26
CA ARG A 144 13.34 5.96 9.55
C ARG A 144 11.86 6.25 9.48
N ALA A 145 11.16 5.70 8.50
CA ALA A 145 9.71 5.87 8.35
C ALA A 145 8.97 5.31 9.58
N VAL A 146 9.36 4.13 10.06
CA VAL A 146 8.79 3.53 11.29
C VAL A 146 9.08 4.38 12.52
N ALA A 147 10.31 4.85 12.70
CA ALA A 147 10.69 5.72 13.82
C ALA A 147 9.88 7.02 13.85
N ASN A 148 9.65 7.63 12.68
CA ASN A 148 8.87 8.86 12.56
C ASN A 148 7.40 8.66 12.90
N THR A 149 6.80 7.52 12.56
CA THR A 149 5.40 7.22 12.91
C THR A 149 5.20 7.03 14.42
N HIS A 150 6.20 6.51 15.13
CA HIS A 150 6.17 6.36 16.59
C HIS A 150 6.50 7.65 17.34
N SER A 151 7.16 8.61 16.69
CA SER A 151 7.58 9.89 17.27
C SER A 151 6.62 11.03 17.01
N ALA A 152 5.51 10.82 16.30
CA ALA A 152 4.49 11.84 16.09
C ALA A 152 3.87 12.24 17.46
N PRO A 153 4.01 13.50 17.88
CA PRO A 153 3.43 13.93 19.17
C PRO A 153 1.92 13.78 19.08
N ALA A 154 1.33 13.17 20.10
CA ALA A 154 -0.10 13.20 20.32
C ALA A 154 -0.54 14.66 20.25
N THR A 155 -1.29 15.00 19.21
CA THR A 155 -1.82 16.36 19.03
C THR A 155 -2.65 16.69 20.27
N ARG A 156 -2.12 17.58 21.10
CA ARG A 156 -2.86 18.13 22.24
C ARG A 156 -4.16 18.70 21.71
N MET A 157 -5.26 18.04 22.01
CA MET A 157 -6.58 18.67 21.98
C MET A 157 -6.52 19.87 22.93
N VAL A 158 -6.38 21.04 22.38
CA VAL A 158 -6.65 22.28 23.10
C VAL A 158 -8.15 22.35 23.27
N GLN A 159 -8.64 21.91 24.42
CA GLN A 159 -9.96 22.28 24.91
C GLN A 159 -9.94 23.81 25.10
N ARG A 160 -10.62 24.51 24.23
CA ARG A 160 -11.03 25.91 24.52
C ARG A 160 -12.33 25.84 25.28
N HIS A 161 -12.27 26.32 26.51
CA HIS A 161 -13.43 26.75 27.26
C HIS A 161 -14.04 28.00 26.65
#